data_5d3345a719870d56d93aaa8881d049b2
#
_entry.id   5d3345a719870d56d93aaa8881d049b2
#
_cell.length_a   1.000
_cell.length_b   1.000
_cell.length_c   1.000
_cell.angle_alpha   90.00
_cell.angle_beta   90.00
_cell.angle_gamma   90.00
#
_symmetry.space_group_name_H-M   'P 1'
#
loop_
_entity.id
_entity.type
_entity.pdbx_description
1 polymer ?
#
loop_
_entity_poly.entity_id
_entity_poly.type
_entity_poly.pdbx_seq_one_letter_code
_entity_poly.pdbx_strand_id
1 'polypeptide(L)'
;MPTEIGVKETTVEEPFVVGISTRALFDCETEPSVLPLDAPENRAAYRRANERAPMPPGAAFHLIKRLLGLRTREGARAVEVVLISRSAPDFALSAFQSCASHGLAIAAGSFTSGRPVARYAAAWNVDLFLSSAAEDVCAASAMGIAAATLGTRVAAHTAQLSNQVHFALDGDGVVFGLDSDAVYREHGLDAFERHEIRHSLTPMAPGPFGIGFLRKLVRLRDRSVAADGMSGVRISLITARIAPAHERAIRTLQHWNVGIDEAHFVGHRSKTPFLALSAVDVFLDDVAANVASAAPFVTSALVPHRRYWSGFGAAAE
;
A
#
# COMPACT_ATOMS: atom_id res chain seq x y z
N MET A 1 13.72 -16.06 -52.17
CA MET A 1 14.07 -15.54 -50.85
C MET A 1 12.77 -15.11 -50.15
N PRO A 2 12.18 -15.87 -49.21
CA PRO A 2 11.03 -15.38 -48.45
C PRO A 2 11.53 -14.47 -47.36
N THR A 3 10.96 -13.28 -47.30
CA THR A 3 11.18 -12.27 -46.27
C THR A 3 10.50 -12.73 -44.96
N GLU A 4 11.27 -13.09 -43.98
CA GLU A 4 10.77 -13.32 -42.62
C GLU A 4 10.18 -12.00 -42.07
N ILE A 5 8.87 -11.96 -41.99
CA ILE A 5 8.15 -10.94 -41.22
C ILE A 5 8.34 -11.32 -39.75
N GLY A 6 9.31 -10.70 -39.08
CA GLY A 6 9.51 -10.81 -37.64
C GLY A 6 8.28 -10.23 -36.95
N VAL A 7 7.40 -11.10 -36.46
CA VAL A 7 6.35 -10.76 -35.50
C VAL A 7 7.08 -10.37 -34.22
N LYS A 8 7.18 -9.07 -33.94
CA LYS A 8 7.51 -8.59 -32.58
C LYS A 8 6.37 -9.06 -31.67
N GLU A 9 6.59 -10.13 -30.94
CA GLU A 9 5.77 -10.41 -29.75
C GLU A 9 5.85 -9.18 -28.84
N THR A 10 4.83 -8.36 -28.87
CA THR A 10 4.59 -7.35 -27.87
C THR A 10 4.24 -8.11 -26.58
N THR A 11 5.23 -8.38 -25.77
CA THR A 11 4.98 -8.82 -24.37
C THR A 11 4.14 -7.73 -23.71
N VAL A 12 2.84 -8.00 -23.57
CA VAL A 12 1.94 -7.14 -22.79
C VAL A 12 2.44 -7.21 -21.35
N GLU A 13 3.12 -6.16 -20.90
CA GLU A 13 3.59 -6.08 -19.53
C GLU A 13 2.37 -6.08 -18.59
N GLU A 14 2.38 -6.99 -17.63
CA GLU A 14 1.31 -7.11 -16.63
C GLU A 14 1.14 -5.80 -15.85
N PRO A 15 -0.10 -5.36 -15.57
CA PRO A 15 -0.37 -4.18 -14.76
C PRO A 15 0.13 -4.38 -13.31
N PHE A 16 0.38 -3.27 -12.61
CA PHE A 16 0.60 -3.31 -11.16
C PHE A 16 -0.74 -3.54 -10.47
N VAL A 17 -0.87 -4.62 -9.70
CA VAL A 17 -2.14 -5.05 -9.12
C VAL A 17 -2.26 -4.58 -7.68
N VAL A 18 -3.31 -3.81 -7.39
CA VAL A 18 -3.66 -3.36 -6.03
C VAL A 18 -4.90 -4.10 -5.55
N GLY A 19 -4.76 -4.87 -4.48
CA GLY A 19 -5.89 -5.43 -3.74
C GLY A 19 -6.36 -4.44 -2.68
N ILE A 20 -7.66 -4.16 -2.63
CA ILE A 20 -8.24 -3.22 -1.67
C ILE A 20 -9.46 -3.81 -0.98
N SER A 21 -9.54 -3.69 0.36
CA SER A 21 -10.78 -4.06 1.06
C SER A 21 -11.86 -3.01 0.85
N THR A 22 -13.11 -3.44 0.79
CA THR A 22 -14.24 -2.53 0.57
C THR A 22 -14.31 -1.43 1.64
N ARG A 23 -14.02 -1.76 2.91
CA ARG A 23 -14.02 -0.79 4.02
C ARG A 23 -12.84 0.20 3.98
N ALA A 24 -11.74 -0.13 3.31
CA ALA A 24 -10.65 0.81 3.08
C ALA A 24 -10.97 1.76 1.92
N LEU A 25 -11.70 1.27 0.90
CA LEU A 25 -12.08 2.06 -0.26
C LEU A 25 -13.26 3.00 0.03
N PHE A 26 -14.27 2.50 0.77
CA PHE A 26 -15.50 3.22 1.10
C PHE A 26 -15.72 3.29 2.61
N ASP A 27 -16.29 4.40 3.07
CA ASP A 27 -16.78 4.52 4.45
C ASP A 27 -18.10 3.76 4.58
N CYS A 28 -18.00 2.53 5.09
CA CYS A 28 -19.15 1.67 5.34
C CYS A 28 -19.66 1.79 6.80
N GLU A 29 -19.06 2.65 7.63
CA GLU A 29 -19.44 2.82 9.05
C GLU A 29 -20.65 3.73 9.20
N THR A 30 -20.89 4.62 8.23
CA THR A 30 -22.08 5.47 8.17
C THR A 30 -23.33 4.72 7.72
N GLU A 31 -23.18 3.51 7.17
CA GLU A 31 -24.35 2.62 7.08
C GLU A 31 -24.79 2.27 8.50
N PRO A 32 -26.10 2.32 8.81
CA PRO A 32 -26.62 1.81 10.07
C PRO A 32 -26.48 0.28 10.17
N SER A 33 -25.26 -0.21 10.05
CA SER A 33 -24.88 -1.55 10.49
C SER A 33 -25.01 -1.69 12.02
N VAL A 34 -25.33 -0.59 12.68
CA VAL A 34 -25.63 -0.45 14.12
C VAL A 34 -27.14 -0.54 14.42
N LEU A 35 -28.01 -0.74 13.44
CA LEU A 35 -29.30 -1.30 13.80
C LEU A 35 -29.05 -2.69 14.42
N PRO A 36 -29.73 -3.06 15.52
CA PRO A 36 -29.70 -4.41 16.04
C PRO A 36 -30.23 -5.32 14.93
N LEU A 37 -29.30 -5.79 14.11
CA LEU A 37 -29.54 -6.58 12.93
C LEU A 37 -29.59 -8.05 13.35
N ASP A 38 -30.38 -8.34 14.37
CA ASP A 38 -30.58 -9.70 14.87
C ASP A 38 -31.29 -10.60 13.86
N ALA A 39 -31.85 -10.03 12.77
CA ALA A 39 -32.47 -10.79 11.71
C ALA A 39 -31.83 -10.55 10.34
N PRO A 40 -31.40 -11.62 9.62
CA PRO A 40 -30.79 -11.50 8.27
C PRO A 40 -31.71 -10.78 7.25
N GLU A 41 -33.04 -10.92 7.39
CA GLU A 41 -34.03 -10.25 6.54
C GLU A 41 -33.99 -8.73 6.66
N ASN A 42 -33.75 -8.18 7.86
CA ASN A 42 -33.66 -6.73 8.08
C ASN A 42 -32.40 -6.14 7.41
N ARG A 43 -31.29 -6.89 7.39
CA ARG A 43 -30.08 -6.52 6.64
C ARG A 43 -30.33 -6.48 5.14
N ALA A 44 -31.00 -7.50 4.62
CA ALA A 44 -31.33 -7.60 3.20
C ALA A 44 -32.30 -6.50 2.76
N ALA A 45 -33.31 -6.17 3.58
CA ALA A 45 -34.27 -5.09 3.30
C ALA A 45 -33.60 -3.71 3.33
N TYR A 46 -32.76 -3.45 4.32
CA TYR A 46 -31.99 -2.20 4.41
C TYR A 46 -31.05 -2.01 3.22
N ARG A 47 -30.31 -3.07 2.84
CA ARG A 47 -29.44 -3.04 1.66
C ARG A 47 -30.20 -2.73 0.39
N ARG A 48 -31.34 -3.40 0.14
CA ARG A 48 -32.19 -3.14 -1.04
C ARG A 48 -32.72 -1.71 -1.07
N ALA A 49 -33.06 -1.13 0.07
CA ALA A 49 -33.52 0.25 0.16
C ALA A 49 -32.41 1.27 -0.16
N ASN A 50 -31.14 0.94 0.13
CA ASN A 50 -29.97 1.82 -0.05
C ASN A 50 -29.07 1.41 -1.23
N GLU A 51 -29.41 0.38 -2.00
CA GLU A 51 -28.64 -0.10 -3.17
C GLU A 51 -28.32 0.98 -4.20
N ARG A 52 -29.08 2.08 -4.24
CA ARG A 52 -28.92 3.14 -5.23
C ARG A 52 -28.04 4.31 -4.78
N ALA A 53 -27.76 4.44 -3.50
CA ALA A 53 -26.89 5.49 -2.99
C ALA A 53 -25.41 5.01 -3.03
N PRO A 54 -24.50 5.72 -3.71
CA PRO A 54 -23.09 5.34 -3.69
C PRO A 54 -22.52 5.48 -2.27
N MET A 55 -21.75 4.50 -1.84
CA MET A 55 -21.06 4.56 -0.56
C MET A 55 -20.10 5.76 -0.50
N PRO A 56 -20.00 6.45 0.65
CA PRO A 56 -19.06 7.57 0.80
C PRO A 56 -17.59 7.13 0.63
N PRO A 57 -16.69 8.02 0.18
CA PRO A 57 -15.26 7.76 0.10
C PRO A 57 -14.65 7.37 1.44
N GLY A 58 -13.89 6.27 1.45
CA GLY A 58 -13.07 5.81 2.58
C GLY A 58 -11.62 6.31 2.51
N ALA A 59 -10.79 5.85 3.45
CA ALA A 59 -9.41 6.34 3.61
C ALA A 59 -8.51 6.15 2.37
N ALA A 60 -8.72 5.08 1.59
CA ALA A 60 -7.95 4.81 0.38
C ALA A 60 -8.53 5.43 -0.89
N PHE A 61 -9.71 6.01 -0.85
CA PHE A 61 -10.47 6.39 -2.04
C PHE A 61 -9.66 7.26 -3.01
N HIS A 62 -9.06 8.33 -2.52
CA HIS A 62 -8.30 9.26 -3.34
C HIS A 62 -7.03 8.63 -3.92
N LEU A 63 -6.31 7.85 -3.12
CA LEU A 63 -5.15 7.09 -3.59
C LEU A 63 -5.54 6.14 -4.73
N ILE A 64 -6.59 5.33 -4.54
CA ILE A 64 -7.08 4.37 -5.55
C ILE A 64 -7.54 5.09 -6.83
N LYS A 65 -8.25 6.20 -6.70
CA LYS A 65 -8.67 7.00 -7.85
C LYS A 65 -7.47 7.51 -8.66
N ARG A 66 -6.41 7.98 -7.99
CA ARG A 66 -5.18 8.43 -8.65
C ARG A 66 -4.42 7.28 -9.30
N LEU A 67 -4.27 6.14 -8.62
CA LEU A 67 -3.64 4.94 -9.18
C LEU A 67 -4.36 4.45 -10.44
N LEU A 68 -5.69 4.40 -10.43
CA LEU A 68 -6.51 4.04 -11.61
C LEU A 68 -6.36 5.06 -12.76
N GLY A 69 -5.93 6.28 -12.47
CA GLY A 69 -5.64 7.31 -13.46
C GLY A 69 -4.33 7.08 -14.22
N LEU A 70 -3.39 6.29 -13.69
CA LEU A 70 -2.09 6.07 -14.31
C LEU A 70 -2.21 5.34 -15.65
N ARG A 71 -1.46 5.83 -16.63
CA ARG A 71 -1.38 5.23 -17.98
C ARG A 71 0.06 4.93 -18.33
N THR A 72 0.26 3.92 -19.16
CA THR A 72 1.56 3.70 -19.81
C THR A 72 1.78 4.72 -20.93
N ARG A 73 2.98 4.77 -21.47
CA ARG A 73 3.30 5.64 -22.62
C ARG A 73 2.45 5.34 -23.85
N GLU A 74 1.97 4.11 -23.97
CA GLU A 74 1.10 3.62 -25.03
C GLU A 74 -0.40 3.89 -24.74
N GLY A 75 -0.72 4.51 -23.60
CA GLY A 75 -2.09 4.85 -23.18
C GLY A 75 -2.85 3.71 -22.49
N ALA A 76 -2.21 2.53 -22.29
CA ALA A 76 -2.82 1.41 -21.56
C ALA A 76 -2.91 1.72 -20.04
N ARG A 77 -3.74 0.96 -19.33
CA ARG A 77 -3.80 1.05 -17.86
C ARG A 77 -2.50 0.51 -17.26
N ALA A 78 -1.85 1.31 -16.42
CA ALA A 78 -0.64 0.92 -15.71
C ALA A 78 -0.95 0.17 -14.40
N VAL A 79 -2.15 0.38 -13.82
CA VAL A 79 -2.60 -0.22 -12.57
C VAL A 79 -3.96 -0.89 -12.75
N GLU A 80 -4.10 -2.07 -12.18
CA GLU A 80 -5.35 -2.77 -11.97
C GLU A 80 -5.69 -2.76 -10.47
N VAL A 81 -6.98 -2.60 -10.15
CA VAL A 81 -7.45 -2.64 -8.76
C VAL A 81 -8.52 -3.71 -8.64
N VAL A 82 -8.39 -4.57 -7.64
CA VAL A 82 -9.33 -5.65 -7.33
C VAL A 82 -9.89 -5.49 -5.92
N LEU A 83 -11.21 -5.68 -5.76
CA LEU A 83 -11.83 -5.71 -4.44
C LEU A 83 -11.58 -7.05 -3.78
N ILE A 84 -11.05 -7.04 -2.55
CA ILE A 84 -10.81 -8.26 -1.77
C ILE A 84 -11.45 -8.06 -0.40
N SER A 85 -12.61 -8.65 -0.18
CA SER A 85 -13.47 -8.34 0.95
C SER A 85 -13.99 -9.58 1.67
N ARG A 86 -14.06 -9.50 3.00
CA ARG A 86 -14.76 -10.48 3.84
C ARG A 86 -16.28 -10.34 3.80
N SER A 87 -16.82 -9.33 3.13
CA SER A 87 -18.25 -9.13 2.98
C SER A 87 -18.91 -10.30 2.25
N ALA A 88 -20.21 -10.46 2.43
CA ALA A 88 -20.98 -11.47 1.71
C ALA A 88 -21.09 -11.11 0.21
N PRO A 89 -21.31 -12.10 -0.70
CA PRO A 89 -21.39 -11.86 -2.14
C PRO A 89 -22.50 -10.91 -2.57
N ASP A 90 -23.61 -10.84 -1.83
CA ASP A 90 -24.71 -9.89 -2.08
C ASP A 90 -24.28 -8.42 -1.91
N PHE A 91 -23.26 -8.15 -1.08
CA PHE A 91 -22.66 -6.83 -0.93
C PHE A 91 -21.83 -6.40 -2.15
N ALA A 92 -21.42 -7.35 -2.99
CA ALA A 92 -20.62 -7.06 -4.19
C ALA A 92 -21.38 -6.11 -5.15
N LEU A 93 -22.70 -6.27 -5.25
CA LEU A 93 -23.51 -5.40 -6.12
C LEU A 93 -23.38 -3.93 -5.72
N SER A 94 -23.61 -3.61 -4.44
CA SER A 94 -23.47 -2.23 -3.91
C SER A 94 -22.05 -1.72 -4.04
N ALA A 95 -21.03 -2.57 -3.83
CA ALA A 95 -19.62 -2.20 -3.96
C ALA A 95 -19.28 -1.82 -5.40
N PHE A 96 -19.63 -2.64 -6.40
CA PHE A 96 -19.35 -2.35 -7.80
C PHE A 96 -20.20 -1.18 -8.34
N GLN A 97 -21.44 -1.03 -7.90
CA GLN A 97 -22.27 0.13 -8.24
C GLN A 97 -21.66 1.43 -7.69
N SER A 98 -21.15 1.40 -6.45
CA SER A 98 -20.44 2.55 -5.89
C SER A 98 -19.16 2.87 -6.65
N CYS A 99 -18.37 1.85 -7.06
CA CYS A 99 -17.22 2.05 -7.93
C CYS A 99 -17.63 2.76 -9.23
N ALA A 100 -18.67 2.28 -9.90
CA ALA A 100 -19.16 2.86 -11.15
C ALA A 100 -19.67 4.30 -10.95
N SER A 101 -20.44 4.57 -9.89
CA SER A 101 -20.97 5.91 -9.58
C SER A 101 -19.88 6.92 -9.28
N HIS A 102 -18.77 6.49 -8.70
CA HIS A 102 -17.59 7.33 -8.44
C HIS A 102 -16.59 7.40 -9.61
N GLY A 103 -16.89 6.72 -10.73
CA GLY A 103 -15.99 6.66 -11.89
C GLY A 103 -14.72 5.85 -11.65
N LEU A 104 -14.73 4.93 -10.68
CA LEU A 104 -13.61 4.01 -10.43
C LEU A 104 -13.72 2.81 -11.37
N ALA A 105 -12.70 2.58 -12.18
CA ALA A 105 -12.65 1.47 -13.14
C ALA A 105 -12.25 0.15 -12.44
N ILE A 106 -13.08 -0.28 -11.48
CA ILE A 106 -12.90 -1.52 -10.72
C ILE A 106 -14.06 -2.46 -11.09
N ALA A 107 -13.75 -3.60 -11.70
CA ALA A 107 -14.75 -4.55 -12.20
C ALA A 107 -14.52 -5.98 -11.70
N ALA A 108 -13.49 -6.22 -10.90
CA ALA A 108 -13.11 -7.54 -10.43
C ALA A 108 -12.92 -7.57 -8.91
N GLY A 109 -13.13 -8.73 -8.29
CA GLY A 109 -12.93 -8.88 -6.86
C GLY A 109 -13.38 -10.24 -6.30
N SER A 110 -13.05 -10.46 -5.03
CA SER A 110 -13.41 -11.64 -4.26
C SER A 110 -14.17 -11.23 -2.99
N PHE A 111 -15.34 -11.84 -2.75
CA PHE A 111 -16.18 -11.62 -1.58
C PHE A 111 -16.35 -12.96 -0.86
N THR A 112 -15.92 -13.07 0.41
CA THR A 112 -15.65 -14.37 1.03
C THR A 112 -16.55 -14.75 2.18
N SER A 113 -17.57 -13.95 2.53
CA SER A 113 -18.50 -14.21 3.64
C SER A 113 -17.77 -14.50 4.96
N GLY A 114 -16.82 -13.65 5.35
CA GLY A 114 -16.06 -13.76 6.59
C GLY A 114 -14.80 -14.64 6.52
N ARG A 115 -14.59 -15.39 5.45
CA ARG A 115 -13.41 -16.24 5.32
C ARG A 115 -12.13 -15.41 5.07
N PRO A 116 -10.95 -15.92 5.48
CA PRO A 116 -9.65 -15.25 5.27
C PRO A 116 -9.40 -14.93 3.78
N VAL A 117 -8.92 -13.72 3.50
CA VAL A 117 -8.78 -13.20 2.14
C VAL A 117 -7.38 -13.32 1.55
N ALA A 118 -6.34 -13.58 2.34
CA ALA A 118 -4.95 -13.56 1.90
C ALA A 118 -4.66 -14.48 0.70
N ARG A 119 -5.26 -15.70 0.67
CA ARG A 119 -5.11 -16.63 -0.46
C ARG A 119 -5.68 -16.07 -1.78
N TYR A 120 -6.71 -15.24 -1.69
CA TYR A 120 -7.30 -14.61 -2.87
C TYR A 120 -6.44 -13.43 -3.34
N ALA A 121 -5.80 -12.69 -2.42
CA ALA A 121 -4.80 -11.70 -2.80
C ALA A 121 -3.64 -12.34 -3.58
N ALA A 122 -3.17 -13.51 -3.16
CA ALA A 122 -2.17 -14.27 -3.91
C ALA A 122 -2.68 -14.74 -5.28
N ALA A 123 -3.92 -15.28 -5.36
CA ALA A 123 -4.52 -15.74 -6.61
C ALA A 123 -4.75 -14.61 -7.63
N TRP A 124 -4.96 -13.38 -7.15
CA TRP A 124 -5.05 -12.16 -7.98
C TRP A 124 -3.67 -11.58 -8.32
N ASN A 125 -2.57 -12.20 -7.94
CA ASN A 125 -1.19 -11.68 -8.10
C ASN A 125 -1.04 -10.25 -7.56
N VAL A 126 -1.63 -9.97 -6.40
CA VAL A 126 -1.61 -8.62 -5.81
C VAL A 126 -0.19 -8.20 -5.46
N ASP A 127 0.22 -7.03 -5.94
CA ASP A 127 1.51 -6.40 -5.64
C ASP A 127 1.46 -5.57 -4.36
N LEU A 128 0.32 -4.92 -4.09
CA LEU A 128 0.05 -4.12 -2.90
C LEU A 128 -1.35 -4.44 -2.36
N PHE A 129 -1.43 -4.90 -1.11
CA PHE A 129 -2.70 -5.15 -0.43
C PHE A 129 -2.96 -4.11 0.66
N LEU A 130 -4.07 -3.37 0.55
CA LEU A 130 -4.50 -2.37 1.52
C LEU A 130 -5.84 -2.77 2.13
N SER A 131 -5.91 -2.84 3.44
CA SER A 131 -7.14 -3.22 4.14
C SER A 131 -7.28 -2.45 5.46
N SER A 132 -8.53 -2.28 5.93
CA SER A 132 -8.80 -1.80 7.28
C SER A 132 -8.73 -2.91 8.34
N ALA A 133 -8.65 -4.19 7.93
CA ALA A 133 -8.55 -5.34 8.83
C ALA A 133 -7.09 -5.77 8.99
N ALA A 134 -6.50 -5.52 10.17
CA ALA A 134 -5.10 -5.83 10.45
C ALA A 134 -4.78 -7.34 10.32
N GLU A 135 -5.72 -8.22 10.68
CA GLU A 135 -5.55 -9.67 10.54
C GLU A 135 -5.40 -10.12 9.08
N ASP A 136 -6.14 -9.49 8.14
CA ASP A 136 -6.03 -9.78 6.71
C ASP A 136 -4.68 -9.31 6.16
N VAL A 137 -4.23 -8.15 6.62
CA VAL A 137 -2.93 -7.57 6.26
C VAL A 137 -1.78 -8.44 6.78
N CYS A 138 -1.83 -8.88 8.04
CA CYS A 138 -0.83 -9.79 8.61
C CYS A 138 -0.78 -11.11 7.82
N ALA A 139 -1.94 -11.69 7.49
CA ALA A 139 -2.01 -12.93 6.73
C ALA A 139 -1.46 -12.77 5.30
N ALA A 140 -1.74 -11.66 4.62
CA ALA A 140 -1.21 -11.37 3.28
C ALA A 140 0.31 -11.13 3.32
N SER A 141 0.80 -10.38 4.31
CA SER A 141 2.23 -10.15 4.53
C SER A 141 2.98 -11.45 4.82
N ALA A 142 2.35 -12.41 5.56
CA ALA A 142 2.91 -13.74 5.81
C ALA A 142 3.10 -14.56 4.53
N MET A 143 2.31 -14.29 3.51
CA MET A 143 2.43 -14.90 2.17
C MET A 143 3.39 -14.15 1.25
N GLY A 144 4.12 -13.14 1.76
CA GLY A 144 5.09 -12.35 0.99
C GLY A 144 4.48 -11.22 0.14
N ILE A 145 3.19 -10.91 0.34
CA ILE A 145 2.53 -9.77 -0.33
C ILE A 145 2.84 -8.51 0.46
N ALA A 146 3.25 -7.42 -0.20
CA ALA A 146 3.38 -6.12 0.44
C ALA A 146 1.98 -5.64 0.87
N ALA A 147 1.77 -5.54 2.18
CA ALA A 147 0.45 -5.29 2.75
C ALA A 147 0.51 -4.30 3.91
N ALA A 148 -0.49 -3.40 4.01
CA ALA A 148 -0.56 -2.42 5.08
C ALA A 148 -2.00 -2.14 5.51
N THR A 149 -2.17 -1.83 6.81
CA THR A 149 -3.46 -1.54 7.42
C THR A 149 -3.74 -0.04 7.36
N LEU A 150 -4.84 0.33 6.71
CA LEU A 150 -5.34 1.70 6.68
C LEU A 150 -6.26 1.98 7.88
N GLY A 151 -6.12 3.17 8.46
CA GLY A 151 -7.13 3.69 9.39
C GLY A 151 -8.43 4.06 8.67
N THR A 152 -9.47 4.39 9.45
CA THR A 152 -10.78 4.81 8.91
C THR A 152 -10.79 6.29 8.51
N ARG A 153 -9.79 7.07 8.92
CA ARG A 153 -9.76 8.52 8.69
C ARG A 153 -9.42 8.83 7.24
N VAL A 154 -10.28 9.59 6.60
CA VAL A 154 -9.98 10.19 5.29
C VAL A 154 -9.06 11.40 5.52
N ALA A 155 -7.88 11.38 4.93
CA ALA A 155 -6.96 12.52 4.98
C ALA A 155 -7.60 13.76 4.33
N ALA A 156 -7.37 14.94 4.91
CA ALA A 156 -7.71 16.19 4.25
C ALA A 156 -6.74 16.36 3.08
N HIS A 157 -7.16 15.95 1.88
CA HIS A 157 -6.35 16.16 0.68
C HIS A 157 -6.20 17.67 0.44
N THR A 158 -5.04 18.21 0.78
CA THR A 158 -4.59 19.48 0.23
C THR A 158 -4.57 19.36 -1.29
N ALA A 159 -5.15 20.34 -1.97
CA ALA A 159 -5.32 20.38 -3.42
C ALA A 159 -4.09 19.79 -4.13
N GLN A 160 -4.33 18.86 -5.04
CA GLN A 160 -3.32 18.08 -5.77
C GLN A 160 -2.24 19.00 -6.37
N LEU A 161 -1.11 19.10 -5.70
CA LEU A 161 0.05 19.89 -6.16
C LEU A 161 0.89 19.14 -7.20
N SER A 162 0.62 17.85 -7.43
CA SER A 162 1.40 16.98 -8.31
C SER A 162 0.49 16.07 -9.15
N ASN A 163 0.86 15.88 -10.42
CA ASN A 163 0.25 14.89 -11.31
C ASN A 163 0.75 13.45 -11.03
N GLN A 164 1.80 13.30 -10.21
CA GLN A 164 2.40 12.02 -9.87
C GLN A 164 1.75 11.41 -8.63
N VAL A 165 1.57 10.09 -8.60
CA VAL A 165 1.21 9.36 -7.37
C VAL A 165 2.47 9.17 -6.53
N HIS A 166 2.50 9.75 -5.34
CA HIS A 166 3.69 9.79 -4.48
C HIS A 166 3.60 8.78 -3.34
N PHE A 167 4.50 7.79 -3.35
CA PHE A 167 4.70 6.81 -2.29
C PHE A 167 5.84 7.25 -1.38
N ALA A 168 5.57 7.43 -0.09
CA ALA A 168 6.57 7.62 0.95
C ALA A 168 6.66 6.37 1.83
N LEU A 169 7.86 5.83 1.99
CA LEU A 169 8.11 4.62 2.76
C LEU A 169 9.10 4.89 3.89
N ASP A 170 8.81 4.33 5.08
CA ASP A 170 9.82 4.29 6.13
C ASP A 170 10.98 3.34 5.78
N GLY A 171 12.09 3.50 6.46
CA GLY A 171 13.28 2.66 6.31
C GLY A 171 13.17 1.33 7.03
N ASP A 172 13.45 1.35 8.32
CA ASP A 172 13.51 0.15 9.16
C ASP A 172 12.12 -0.41 9.44
N GLY A 173 11.93 -1.70 9.26
CA GLY A 173 10.64 -2.34 9.43
C GLY A 173 9.72 -2.28 8.20
N VAL A 174 10.01 -1.41 7.23
CA VAL A 174 9.24 -1.26 5.98
C VAL A 174 10.07 -1.65 4.76
N VAL A 175 11.03 -0.81 4.37
CA VAL A 175 11.94 -1.09 3.24
C VAL A 175 13.02 -2.06 3.66
N PHE A 176 13.61 -1.85 4.81
CA PHE A 176 14.66 -2.69 5.38
C PHE A 176 14.12 -3.55 6.51
N GLY A 177 14.80 -4.68 6.78
CA GLY A 177 14.53 -5.53 7.93
C GLY A 177 14.92 -4.82 9.25
N LEU A 178 14.65 -5.49 10.36
CA LEU A 178 14.79 -4.94 11.71
C LEU A 178 16.07 -5.34 12.44
N ASP A 179 17.03 -5.93 11.75
CA ASP A 179 18.26 -6.42 12.38
C ASP A 179 19.03 -5.28 13.08
N SER A 180 19.09 -4.13 12.44
CA SER A 180 19.72 -2.93 13.00
C SER A 180 18.92 -2.31 14.15
N ASP A 181 17.59 -2.30 14.06
CA ASP A 181 16.70 -1.84 15.12
C ASP A 181 16.80 -2.73 16.37
N ALA A 182 17.02 -4.03 16.21
CA ALA A 182 17.29 -4.94 17.34
C ALA A 182 18.56 -4.51 18.11
N VAL A 183 19.64 -4.18 17.40
CA VAL A 183 20.89 -3.68 18.02
C VAL A 183 20.64 -2.37 18.80
N TYR A 184 19.87 -1.45 18.22
CA TYR A 184 19.51 -0.20 18.89
C TYR A 184 18.72 -0.45 20.20
N ARG A 185 17.73 -1.33 20.16
CA ARG A 185 16.88 -1.63 21.33
C ARG A 185 17.61 -2.35 22.45
N GLU A 186 18.53 -3.25 22.09
CA GLU A 186 19.27 -4.04 23.08
C GLU A 186 20.47 -3.30 23.65
N HIS A 187 21.14 -2.48 22.86
CA HIS A 187 22.47 -1.94 23.18
C HIS A 187 22.57 -0.43 23.04
N GLY A 188 21.49 0.27 22.65
CA GLY A 188 21.42 1.73 22.54
C GLY A 188 22.09 2.31 21.28
N LEU A 189 22.08 3.67 21.20
CA LEU A 189 22.46 4.42 20.01
C LEU A 189 23.93 4.20 19.60
N ASP A 190 24.86 4.26 20.54
CA ASP A 190 26.30 4.10 20.27
C ASP A 190 26.63 2.72 19.67
N ALA A 191 25.94 1.67 20.14
CA ALA A 191 26.14 0.33 19.60
C ALA A 191 25.54 0.20 18.19
N PHE A 192 24.38 0.80 17.97
CA PHE A 192 23.75 0.89 16.66
C PHE A 192 24.66 1.63 15.65
N GLU A 193 25.20 2.80 16.00
CA GLU A 193 26.09 3.54 15.10
C GLU A 193 27.35 2.74 14.76
N ARG A 194 28.00 2.13 15.76
CA ARG A 194 29.16 1.24 15.51
C ARG A 194 28.80 0.04 14.63
N HIS A 195 27.61 -0.52 14.81
CA HIS A 195 27.11 -1.62 13.98
C HIS A 195 26.94 -1.17 12.53
N GLU A 196 26.30 -0.04 12.30
CA GLU A 196 26.04 0.49 10.96
C GLU A 196 27.34 0.88 10.23
N ILE A 197 28.31 1.49 10.91
CA ILE A 197 29.64 1.78 10.35
C ILE A 197 30.34 0.49 9.95
N ARG A 198 30.36 -0.53 10.82
CA ARG A 198 31.03 -1.81 10.56
C ARG A 198 30.42 -2.54 9.37
N HIS A 199 29.10 -2.44 9.20
CA HIS A 199 28.36 -3.12 8.16
C HIS A 199 27.93 -2.23 6.99
N SER A 200 28.54 -1.05 6.86
CA SER A 200 28.15 -0.05 5.84
C SER A 200 28.21 -0.57 4.39
N LEU A 201 29.07 -1.56 4.12
CA LEU A 201 29.19 -2.23 2.81
C LEU A 201 28.32 -3.51 2.70
N THR A 202 27.71 -3.96 3.78
CA THR A 202 26.85 -5.17 3.79
C THR A 202 25.42 -4.75 3.60
N PRO A 203 24.74 -5.19 2.52
CA PRO A 203 23.33 -4.87 2.32
C PRO A 203 22.46 -5.32 3.48
N MET A 204 21.45 -4.51 3.80
CA MET A 204 20.46 -4.84 4.80
C MET A 204 19.51 -5.92 4.29
N ALA A 205 18.98 -6.74 5.19
CA ALA A 205 17.88 -7.64 4.84
C ALA A 205 16.65 -6.84 4.37
N PRO A 206 15.86 -7.36 3.42
CA PRO A 206 14.65 -6.67 2.98
C PRO A 206 13.54 -6.74 4.04
N GLY A 207 12.84 -5.63 4.21
CA GLY A 207 11.56 -5.55 4.92
C GLY A 207 10.37 -6.01 4.07
N PRO A 208 9.13 -5.88 4.60
CA PRO A 208 7.92 -6.26 3.88
C PRO A 208 7.72 -5.50 2.55
N PHE A 209 8.17 -4.26 2.47
CA PHE A 209 8.17 -3.41 1.27
C PHE A 209 9.58 -3.27 0.67
N GLY A 210 10.45 -4.25 0.88
CA GLY A 210 11.83 -4.25 0.41
C GLY A 210 11.98 -4.47 -1.09
N ILE A 211 13.11 -5.09 -1.47
CA ILE A 211 13.55 -5.21 -2.87
C ILE A 211 12.46 -5.76 -3.82
N GLY A 212 11.64 -6.72 -3.38
CA GLY A 212 10.58 -7.32 -4.21
C GLY A 212 9.51 -6.31 -4.61
N PHE A 213 8.99 -5.58 -3.62
CA PHE A 213 7.98 -4.54 -3.85
C PHE A 213 8.57 -3.32 -4.57
N LEU A 214 9.73 -2.82 -4.11
CA LEU A 214 10.36 -1.63 -4.69
C LEU A 214 10.67 -1.81 -6.17
N ARG A 215 11.14 -2.98 -6.60
CA ARG A 215 11.37 -3.25 -8.03
C ARG A 215 10.09 -3.21 -8.86
N LYS A 216 8.96 -3.65 -8.31
CA LYS A 216 7.65 -3.54 -8.97
C LYS A 216 7.20 -2.08 -9.05
N LEU A 217 7.40 -1.32 -7.97
CA LEU A 217 7.04 0.10 -7.91
C LEU A 217 7.91 0.95 -8.85
N VAL A 218 9.22 0.66 -8.94
CA VAL A 218 10.13 1.29 -9.91
C VAL A 218 9.70 0.97 -11.35
N ARG A 219 9.36 -0.29 -11.65
CA ARG A 219 8.82 -0.64 -12.98
C ARG A 219 7.54 0.13 -13.29
N LEU A 220 6.62 0.27 -12.31
CA LEU A 220 5.42 1.09 -12.48
C LEU A 220 5.79 2.54 -12.76
N ARG A 221 6.74 3.12 -12.01
CA ARG A 221 7.25 4.48 -12.25
C ARG A 221 7.80 4.65 -13.66
N ASP A 222 8.66 3.73 -14.09
CA ASP A 222 9.39 3.85 -15.36
C ASP A 222 8.49 3.71 -16.59
N ARG A 223 7.38 2.96 -16.47
CA ARG A 223 6.41 2.75 -17.56
C ARG A 223 5.22 3.72 -17.55
N SER A 224 4.88 4.31 -16.41
CA SER A 224 3.74 5.22 -16.30
C SER A 224 4.13 6.66 -16.58
N VAL A 225 3.20 7.40 -17.18
CA VAL A 225 3.36 8.84 -17.42
C VAL A 225 2.20 9.62 -16.80
N ALA A 226 2.54 10.79 -16.28
CA ALA A 226 1.60 11.79 -15.82
C ALA A 226 1.16 12.70 -16.98
N ALA A 227 0.15 13.54 -16.77
CA ALA A 227 -0.40 14.43 -17.79
C ALA A 227 0.61 15.46 -18.33
N ASP A 228 1.66 15.76 -17.57
CA ASP A 228 2.76 16.67 -17.93
C ASP A 228 3.93 15.97 -18.64
N GLY A 229 3.80 14.67 -18.91
CA GLY A 229 4.85 13.85 -19.55
C GLY A 229 5.95 13.35 -18.60
N MET A 230 5.91 13.73 -17.32
CA MET A 230 6.78 13.19 -16.31
C MET A 230 6.37 11.76 -15.92
N SER A 231 7.20 11.05 -15.15
CA SER A 231 6.78 9.76 -14.59
C SER A 231 5.49 9.88 -13.79
N GLY A 232 4.58 8.93 -13.93
CA GLY A 232 3.31 8.91 -13.19
C GLY A 232 3.45 8.61 -11.70
N VAL A 233 4.61 8.09 -11.25
CA VAL A 233 4.87 7.71 -9.86
C VAL A 233 6.15 8.36 -9.35
N ARG A 234 6.13 8.73 -8.06
CA ARG A 234 7.27 9.23 -7.30
C ARG A 234 7.47 8.37 -6.05
N ILE A 235 8.71 8.08 -5.71
CA ILE A 235 9.07 7.18 -4.61
C ILE A 235 10.03 7.92 -3.67
N SER A 236 9.67 8.04 -2.39
CA SER A 236 10.54 8.62 -1.38
C SER A 236 10.76 7.68 -0.20
N LEU A 237 11.98 7.71 0.34
CA LEU A 237 12.34 7.14 1.63
C LEU A 237 12.29 8.23 2.69
N ILE A 238 11.62 8.00 3.81
CA ILE A 238 11.63 8.91 4.96
C ILE A 238 11.95 8.13 6.23
N THR A 239 13.15 8.32 6.78
CA THR A 239 13.68 7.47 7.83
C THR A 239 14.30 8.26 8.98
N ALA A 240 14.24 7.68 10.20
CA ALA A 240 14.92 8.21 11.36
C ALA A 240 16.46 8.03 11.31
N ARG A 241 17.00 7.27 10.35
CA ARG A 241 18.44 7.15 10.18
C ARG A 241 19.06 8.49 9.83
N ILE A 242 20.19 8.81 10.47
CA ILE A 242 21.04 9.97 10.16
C ILE A 242 22.47 9.49 9.93
N ALA A 243 23.40 10.39 9.61
CA ALA A 243 24.82 10.06 9.58
C ALA A 243 25.28 9.55 10.96
N PRO A 244 26.07 8.44 11.01
CA PRO A 244 26.65 7.69 9.89
C PRO A 244 25.76 6.55 9.34
N ALA A 245 24.65 6.22 9.99
CA ALA A 245 23.80 5.05 9.66
C ALA A 245 23.08 5.16 8.30
N HIS A 246 22.95 6.36 7.72
CA HIS A 246 22.37 6.61 6.41
C HIS A 246 23.14 5.93 5.26
N GLU A 247 24.47 5.78 5.41
CA GLU A 247 25.33 5.22 4.36
C GLU A 247 24.90 3.80 3.99
N ARG A 248 24.68 2.94 4.97
CA ARG A 248 24.26 1.56 4.73
C ARG A 248 22.91 1.48 4.02
N ALA A 249 21.95 2.34 4.38
CA ALA A 249 20.65 2.41 3.72
C ALA A 249 20.79 2.77 2.24
N ILE A 250 21.57 3.81 1.90
CA ILE A 250 21.81 4.22 0.52
C ILE A 250 22.52 3.11 -0.27
N ARG A 251 23.59 2.52 0.29
CA ARG A 251 24.33 1.42 -0.36
C ARG A 251 23.45 0.18 -0.56
N THR A 252 22.53 -0.10 0.34
CA THR A 252 21.59 -1.20 0.20
C THR A 252 20.66 -0.99 -1.02
N LEU A 253 20.09 0.21 -1.18
CA LEU A 253 19.28 0.54 -2.35
C LEU A 253 20.09 0.47 -3.66
N GLN A 254 21.33 0.95 -3.64
CA GLN A 254 22.24 0.82 -4.78
C GLN A 254 22.54 -0.65 -5.12
N HIS A 255 22.83 -1.48 -4.11
CA HIS A 255 23.06 -2.91 -4.29
C HIS A 255 21.84 -3.64 -4.85
N TRP A 256 20.64 -3.23 -4.44
CA TRP A 256 19.39 -3.76 -4.98
C TRP A 256 19.07 -3.24 -6.40
N ASN A 257 19.84 -2.30 -6.90
CA ASN A 257 19.58 -1.57 -8.15
C ASN A 257 18.18 -0.95 -8.15
N VAL A 258 17.83 -0.30 -7.05
CA VAL A 258 16.54 0.38 -6.85
C VAL A 258 16.81 1.88 -6.73
N GLY A 259 16.39 2.64 -7.74
CA GLY A 259 16.41 4.11 -7.71
C GLY A 259 15.15 4.64 -7.03
N ILE A 260 15.32 5.48 -6.02
CA ILE A 260 14.24 6.29 -5.42
C ILE A 260 14.43 7.75 -5.84
N ASP A 261 13.35 8.53 -5.78
CA ASP A 261 13.35 9.91 -6.27
C ASP A 261 13.78 10.88 -5.17
N GLU A 262 13.47 10.58 -3.90
CA GLU A 262 13.84 11.40 -2.74
C GLU A 262 14.21 10.54 -1.53
N ALA A 263 15.07 11.09 -0.67
CA ALA A 263 15.38 10.50 0.62
C ALA A 263 15.47 11.59 1.70
N HIS A 264 14.74 11.39 2.80
CA HIS A 264 14.71 12.27 3.95
C HIS A 264 15.24 11.53 5.19
N PHE A 265 16.41 11.94 5.67
CA PHE A 265 17.06 11.41 6.88
C PHE A 265 16.73 12.33 8.04
N VAL A 266 15.60 12.11 8.73
CA VAL A 266 15.00 13.10 9.62
C VAL A 266 15.45 13.00 11.08
N GLY A 267 16.11 11.91 11.47
CA GLY A 267 16.51 11.68 12.85
C GLY A 267 15.32 11.58 13.79
N HIS A 268 15.40 12.31 14.89
CA HIS A 268 14.32 12.33 15.90
C HIS A 268 13.15 13.29 15.56
N ARG A 269 13.20 13.94 14.41
CA ARG A 269 12.15 14.88 14.00
C ARG A 269 10.91 14.13 13.52
N SER A 270 9.75 14.76 13.69
CA SER A 270 8.50 14.24 13.10
C SER A 270 8.63 14.15 11.58
N LYS A 271 8.14 13.05 11.01
CA LYS A 271 8.06 12.83 9.56
C LYS A 271 6.95 13.67 8.91
N THR A 272 5.90 14.01 9.68
CA THR A 272 4.67 14.65 9.19
C THR A 272 4.89 15.94 8.39
N PRO A 273 5.75 16.90 8.81
CA PRO A 273 5.98 18.12 8.03
C PRO A 273 6.58 17.83 6.64
N PHE A 274 7.47 16.84 6.53
CA PHE A 274 8.07 16.44 5.26
C PHE A 274 7.04 15.81 4.32
N LEU A 275 6.18 14.93 4.86
CA LEU A 275 5.10 14.28 4.11
C LEU A 275 4.11 15.30 3.56
N ALA A 276 3.72 16.30 4.36
CA ALA A 276 2.81 17.36 3.96
C ALA A 276 3.38 18.25 2.85
N LEU A 277 4.68 18.62 2.95
CA LEU A 277 5.37 19.45 1.96
C LEU A 277 5.54 18.74 0.62
N SER A 278 5.77 17.42 0.64
CA SER A 278 6.07 16.63 -0.56
C SER A 278 4.81 16.16 -1.31
N ALA A 279 3.62 16.57 -0.91
CA ALA A 279 2.34 16.15 -1.51
C ALA A 279 2.25 14.61 -1.65
N VAL A 280 2.55 13.90 -0.57
CA VAL A 280 2.54 12.44 -0.52
C VAL A 280 1.10 11.92 -0.59
N ASP A 281 0.86 10.91 -1.42
CA ASP A 281 -0.46 10.26 -1.53
C ASP A 281 -0.62 9.12 -0.54
N VAL A 282 0.44 8.37 -0.30
CA VAL A 282 0.43 7.27 0.68
C VAL A 282 1.74 7.21 1.44
N PHE A 283 1.62 7.12 2.76
CA PHE A 283 2.72 6.92 3.69
C PHE A 283 2.63 5.55 4.35
N LEU A 284 3.71 4.79 4.31
CA LEU A 284 3.84 3.43 4.82
C LEU A 284 4.90 3.39 5.91
N ASP A 285 4.49 3.04 7.15
CA ASP A 285 5.38 3.04 8.32
C ASP A 285 4.95 1.90 9.27
N ASP A 286 5.88 1.28 9.98
CA ASP A 286 5.61 0.20 10.93
C ASP A 286 5.35 0.70 12.36
N VAL A 287 5.53 2.00 12.59
CA VAL A 287 5.30 2.67 13.88
C VAL A 287 3.94 3.35 13.90
N ALA A 288 3.02 2.82 14.70
CA ALA A 288 1.65 3.32 14.79
C ALA A 288 1.56 4.82 15.14
N ALA A 289 2.47 5.36 15.95
CA ALA A 289 2.51 6.78 16.31
C ALA A 289 2.83 7.68 15.10
N ASN A 290 3.72 7.24 14.19
CA ASN A 290 4.03 7.96 12.96
C ASN A 290 2.82 7.96 12.02
N VAL A 291 2.19 6.80 11.84
CA VAL A 291 0.96 6.65 11.04
C VAL A 291 -0.15 7.55 11.57
N ALA A 292 -0.41 7.53 12.88
CA ALA A 292 -1.44 8.36 13.52
C ALA A 292 -1.18 9.86 13.37
N SER A 293 0.09 10.28 13.51
CA SER A 293 0.50 11.69 13.34
C SER A 293 0.34 12.18 11.91
N ALA A 294 0.59 11.33 10.92
CA ALA A 294 0.52 11.68 9.50
C ALA A 294 -0.92 11.58 8.94
N ALA A 295 -1.77 10.73 9.50
CA ALA A 295 -3.12 10.42 8.99
C ALA A 295 -4.04 11.64 8.75
N PRO A 296 -3.96 12.77 9.47
CA PRO A 296 -4.73 13.96 9.13
C PRO A 296 -4.37 14.60 7.79
N PHE A 297 -3.16 14.37 7.29
CA PHE A 297 -2.58 15.07 6.13
C PHE A 297 -2.43 14.18 4.90
N VAL A 298 -2.09 12.90 5.11
CA VAL A 298 -1.82 11.94 4.04
C VAL A 298 -2.49 10.59 4.33
N THR A 299 -2.87 9.86 3.30
CA THR A 299 -3.31 8.47 3.49
C THR A 299 -2.16 7.67 4.10
N SER A 300 -2.31 7.25 5.36
CA SER A 300 -1.25 6.59 6.11
C SER A 300 -1.64 5.16 6.44
N ALA A 301 -0.72 4.23 6.25
CA ALA A 301 -0.95 2.81 6.46
C ALA A 301 0.12 2.17 7.34
N LEU A 302 -0.32 1.36 8.29
CA LEU A 302 0.54 0.63 9.21
C LEU A 302 1.00 -0.67 8.57
N VAL A 303 2.32 -0.81 8.41
CA VAL A 303 2.95 -2.05 7.94
C VAL A 303 3.06 -3.04 9.09
N PRO A 304 2.63 -4.29 8.92
CA PRO A 304 2.62 -5.26 10.01
C PRO A 304 4.04 -5.70 10.34
N HIS A 305 4.34 -5.72 11.63
CA HIS A 305 5.61 -6.15 12.16
C HIS A 305 5.59 -7.67 12.40
N ARG A 306 6.63 -8.41 12.02
CA ARG A 306 6.74 -9.87 12.26
C ARG A 306 6.55 -10.28 13.72
N ARG A 307 6.80 -9.41 14.69
CA ARG A 307 6.58 -9.69 16.14
C ARG A 307 5.11 -9.87 16.52
N TYR A 308 4.16 -9.38 15.73
CA TYR A 308 2.73 -9.60 15.99
C TYR A 308 2.22 -10.97 15.52
N TRP A 309 3.06 -11.76 14.84
CA TRP A 309 2.66 -13.05 14.27
C TRP A 309 2.64 -14.19 15.29
N SER A 310 3.34 -14.06 16.43
CA SER A 310 3.37 -15.09 17.48
C SER A 310 2.03 -15.28 18.22
N GLY A 311 1.05 -14.38 18.00
CA GLY A 311 -0.31 -14.49 18.57
C GLY A 311 -1.37 -15.09 17.65
N PHE A 312 -1.09 -15.24 16.33
CA PHE A 312 -2.07 -15.72 15.34
C PHE A 312 -1.81 -17.11 14.78
N GLY A 313 -0.71 -17.77 15.18
CA GLY A 313 -0.26 -19.05 14.61
C GLY A 313 -0.82 -20.32 15.28
N ALA A 314 -1.75 -20.21 16.24
CA ALA A 314 -2.22 -21.36 17.02
C ALA A 314 -3.66 -21.82 16.73
N ALA A 315 -4.26 -21.38 15.62
CA ALA A 315 -5.64 -21.76 15.28
C ALA A 315 -5.81 -22.13 13.80
N ALA A 316 -4.92 -23.01 13.28
CA ALA A 316 -5.12 -23.62 11.97
C ALA A 316 -4.42 -25.00 11.93
N GLU A 317 -4.96 -25.98 12.67
CA GLU A 317 -4.92 -27.39 12.34
C GLU A 317 -6.34 -27.90 12.10
#